data_c46bc3130bb7734a63d0866335faf807
#
_entry.id   c46bc3130bb7734a63d0866335faf807
#
_cell.length_a   1.000
_cell.length_b   1.000
_cell.length_c   1.000
_cell.angle_alpha   90.00
_cell.angle_beta   90.00
_cell.angle_gamma   90.00
#
_symmetry.space_group_name_H-M   'P 1'
#
loop_
_entity.id
_entity.type
_entity.pdbx_description
1 polymer ?
#
loop_
_entity_poly.entity_id
_entity_poly.type
_entity_poly.pdbx_seq_one_letter_code
_entity_poly.pdbx_strand_id
1 'polypeptide(L)'
;MENKKYPSSVLIKFLVCSLVGIFLFFVPITLNGKSTIPLDHIVNFVLKIPYFKEAYGTIVILVGVFLPFYKKTWNKNTTAIIFSLLKILALPFLLMVLFNKGPEFLMNKDVIPFIWNKIVIPVTTIVPVGSIFLSLIISYGLMEFVGVFMRPVMKPIWKTPGRSAIDAVASFVGSYSLALLITNRVYKEGKYTTKEAIIIATGFSTVSATFMVIVAKTLDLMDSWNLYFWLTVIVTFLVTAITARIYPIRNKSDAYFENQEGDIEKDIPKDKFKVAFNDGMEVCANSGTILENVIINLKDGVMLAFNIGPSLMAVGTLGIVLANHTPIFDWIGYLVYPFTLISGFEEPLLTAKALALGIAEMFLPAVLVTKLSFEVKMLVAITCVSEVLFFSASIPCMMATDIPISFKDYLVIWFERVVLSILVSIPLIYLVKVLM
;
A
#
# COMPACT_ATOMS: atom_id res chain seq x y z
N MET A 1 13.72 0.85 -37.40
CA MET A 1 12.40 0.56 -36.76
C MET A 1 11.34 0.99 -37.77
N GLU A 2 10.62 0.03 -38.35
CA GLU A 2 9.49 0.32 -39.23
C GLU A 2 8.42 1.11 -38.51
N ASN A 3 7.88 2.11 -39.22
CA ASN A 3 6.69 2.82 -38.74
C ASN A 3 5.48 1.88 -38.81
N LYS A 4 5.25 1.08 -37.77
CA LYS A 4 4.00 0.32 -37.65
C LYS A 4 2.84 1.30 -37.67
N LYS A 5 2.02 1.31 -38.71
CA LYS A 5 0.79 2.08 -38.76
C LYS A 5 -0.31 1.27 -38.05
N TYR A 6 -0.71 1.77 -36.89
CA TYR A 6 -1.85 1.18 -36.18
C TYR A 6 -3.17 1.79 -36.68
N PRO A 7 -4.28 1.02 -36.69
CA PRO A 7 -5.61 1.56 -37.01
C PRO A 7 -6.00 2.71 -36.08
N SER A 8 -6.73 3.69 -36.58
CA SER A 8 -7.22 4.82 -35.78
C SER A 8 -8.05 4.38 -34.56
N SER A 9 -8.75 3.25 -34.65
CA SER A 9 -9.51 2.65 -33.55
C SER A 9 -8.62 2.24 -32.36
N VAL A 10 -7.42 1.72 -32.61
CA VAL A 10 -6.45 1.37 -31.57
C VAL A 10 -5.90 2.61 -30.89
N LEU A 11 -5.62 3.67 -31.67
CA LEU A 11 -5.19 4.96 -31.12
C LEU A 11 -6.26 5.57 -30.21
N ILE A 12 -7.50 5.59 -30.66
CA ILE A 12 -8.63 6.11 -29.85
C ILE A 12 -8.77 5.28 -28.59
N LYS A 13 -8.72 3.93 -28.69
CA LYS A 13 -8.80 3.03 -27.54
C LYS A 13 -7.67 3.30 -26.52
N PHE A 14 -6.41 3.41 -26.98
CA PHE A 14 -5.27 3.75 -26.15
C PHE A 14 -5.48 5.08 -25.43
N LEU A 15 -5.81 6.14 -26.15
CA LEU A 15 -5.97 7.47 -25.55
C LEU A 15 -7.14 7.53 -24.57
N VAL A 16 -8.32 7.02 -24.97
CA VAL A 16 -9.52 7.07 -24.13
C VAL A 16 -9.31 6.24 -22.85
N CYS A 17 -8.85 4.99 -22.97
CA CYS A 17 -8.62 4.15 -21.81
C CYS A 17 -7.56 4.74 -20.87
N SER A 18 -6.44 5.25 -21.44
CA SER A 18 -5.40 5.87 -20.63
C SER A 18 -5.88 7.14 -19.91
N LEU A 19 -6.58 8.04 -20.60
CA LEU A 19 -7.09 9.27 -20.00
C LEU A 19 -8.15 9.00 -18.93
N VAL A 20 -9.08 8.07 -19.19
CA VAL A 20 -10.08 7.66 -18.20
C VAL A 20 -9.41 6.97 -17.01
N GLY A 21 -8.43 6.09 -17.24
CA GLY A 21 -7.65 5.47 -16.17
C GLY A 21 -6.91 6.50 -15.31
N ILE A 22 -6.20 7.45 -15.94
CA ILE A 22 -5.53 8.56 -15.23
C ILE A 22 -6.54 9.36 -14.41
N PHE A 23 -7.67 9.74 -15.00
CA PHE A 23 -8.70 10.53 -14.31
C PHE A 23 -9.24 9.80 -13.09
N LEU A 24 -9.60 8.52 -13.22
CA LEU A 24 -10.21 7.74 -12.13
C LEU A 24 -9.25 7.46 -10.96
N PHE A 25 -7.96 7.27 -11.24
CA PHE A 25 -6.97 6.85 -10.23
C PHE A 25 -6.08 7.97 -9.70
N PHE A 26 -5.91 9.09 -10.45
CA PHE A 26 -4.88 10.07 -10.11
C PHE A 26 -5.38 11.51 -10.02
N VAL A 27 -6.57 11.82 -10.54
CA VAL A 27 -7.06 13.19 -10.53
C VAL A 27 -8.06 13.39 -9.38
N PRO A 28 -7.69 14.11 -8.30
CA PRO A 28 -8.62 14.37 -7.22
C PRO A 28 -9.72 15.33 -7.68
N ILE A 29 -10.95 15.02 -7.32
CA ILE A 29 -12.13 15.85 -7.52
C ILE A 29 -12.80 16.14 -6.18
N THR A 30 -13.41 17.31 -6.05
CA THR A 30 -14.13 17.69 -4.83
C THR A 30 -15.62 17.52 -5.05
N LEU A 31 -16.22 16.56 -4.33
CA LEU A 31 -17.67 16.33 -4.28
C LEU A 31 -18.16 16.42 -2.82
N ASN A 32 -19.19 17.21 -2.58
CA ASN A 32 -19.78 17.40 -1.25
C ASN A 32 -18.75 17.79 -0.17
N GLY A 33 -17.80 18.66 -0.51
CA GLY A 33 -16.75 19.12 0.41
C GLY A 33 -15.62 18.13 0.68
N LYS A 34 -15.63 16.94 0.08
CA LYS A 34 -14.56 15.94 0.18
C LYS A 34 -13.75 15.91 -1.10
N SER A 35 -12.45 16.19 -1.02
CA SER A 35 -11.51 16.08 -2.13
C SER A 35 -10.82 14.72 -2.09
N THR A 36 -11.04 13.89 -3.11
CA THR A 36 -10.40 12.60 -3.30
C THR A 36 -10.54 12.14 -4.75
N ILE A 37 -9.94 11.02 -5.12
CA ILE A 37 -10.04 10.47 -6.49
C ILE A 37 -11.48 9.99 -6.81
N PRO A 38 -11.91 10.00 -8.09
CA PRO A 38 -13.24 9.53 -8.49
C PRO A 38 -13.56 8.12 -8.00
N LEU A 39 -12.57 7.22 -8.02
CA LEU A 39 -12.73 5.85 -7.54
C LEU A 39 -13.16 5.81 -6.07
N ASP A 40 -12.55 6.63 -5.21
CA ASP A 40 -12.91 6.75 -3.79
C ASP A 40 -14.34 7.30 -3.61
N HIS A 41 -14.78 8.21 -4.47
CA HIS A 41 -16.16 8.70 -4.46
C HIS A 41 -17.15 7.58 -4.78
N ILE A 42 -16.84 6.71 -5.76
CA ILE A 42 -17.65 5.54 -6.10
C ILE A 42 -17.73 4.60 -4.89
N VAL A 43 -16.61 4.28 -4.26
CA VAL A 43 -16.56 3.44 -3.04
C VAL A 43 -17.38 4.06 -1.90
N ASN A 44 -17.21 5.36 -1.65
CA ASN A 44 -17.98 6.06 -0.61
C ASN A 44 -19.48 6.06 -0.91
N PHE A 45 -19.89 6.10 -2.18
CA PHE A 45 -21.29 5.96 -2.57
C PHE A 45 -21.82 4.55 -2.26
N VAL A 46 -21.09 3.51 -2.64
CA VAL A 46 -21.44 2.10 -2.33
C VAL A 46 -21.54 1.87 -0.81
N LEU A 47 -20.61 2.43 -0.03
CA LEU A 47 -20.61 2.30 1.44
C LEU A 47 -21.79 3.01 2.15
N LYS A 48 -22.53 3.88 1.45
CA LYS A 48 -23.74 4.54 1.97
C LYS A 48 -25.02 3.71 1.76
N ILE A 49 -24.95 2.63 0.98
CA ILE A 49 -26.12 1.75 0.75
C ILE A 49 -26.48 1.09 2.10
N PRO A 50 -27.75 1.18 2.53
CA PRO A 50 -28.20 0.57 3.79
C PRO A 50 -27.84 -0.92 3.85
N TYR A 51 -27.38 -1.38 5.01
CA TYR A 51 -26.98 -2.77 5.30
C TYR A 51 -25.85 -3.33 4.40
N PHE A 52 -25.28 -2.53 3.50
CA PHE A 52 -24.20 -3.01 2.61
C PHE A 52 -22.98 -3.49 3.42
N LYS A 53 -22.55 -2.73 4.43
CA LYS A 53 -21.37 -3.06 5.23
C LYS A 53 -21.51 -4.39 5.94
N GLU A 54 -22.67 -4.62 6.56
CA GLU A 54 -22.98 -5.84 7.30
C GLU A 54 -23.12 -7.04 6.35
N ALA A 55 -23.90 -6.90 5.28
CA ALA A 55 -24.12 -7.99 4.32
C ALA A 55 -22.84 -8.33 3.53
N TYR A 56 -22.22 -7.32 2.91
CA TYR A 56 -21.00 -7.49 2.13
C TYR A 56 -19.84 -7.99 2.98
N GLY A 57 -19.59 -7.33 4.12
CA GLY A 57 -18.51 -7.70 5.02
C GLY A 57 -18.69 -9.12 5.59
N THR A 58 -19.91 -9.54 5.90
CA THR A 58 -20.19 -10.91 6.29
C THR A 58 -19.81 -11.91 5.20
N ILE A 59 -20.19 -11.64 3.95
CA ILE A 59 -19.83 -12.49 2.79
C ILE A 59 -18.31 -12.55 2.66
N VAL A 60 -17.63 -11.40 2.71
CA VAL A 60 -16.17 -11.32 2.59
C VAL A 60 -15.45 -12.14 3.66
N ILE A 61 -15.86 -11.98 4.92
CA ILE A 61 -15.23 -12.72 6.02
C ILE A 61 -15.52 -14.22 5.91
N LEU A 62 -16.78 -14.62 5.74
CA LEU A 62 -17.15 -16.03 5.64
C LEU A 62 -16.43 -16.72 4.47
N VAL A 63 -16.58 -16.18 3.26
CA VAL A 63 -15.93 -16.77 2.09
C VAL A 63 -14.41 -16.80 2.27
N GLY A 64 -13.81 -15.70 2.74
CA GLY A 64 -12.37 -15.59 2.87
C GLY A 64 -11.76 -16.48 3.96
N VAL A 65 -12.50 -16.81 5.02
CA VAL A 65 -12.07 -17.79 6.02
C VAL A 65 -12.11 -19.21 5.46
N PHE A 66 -13.19 -19.58 4.76
CA PHE A 66 -13.36 -20.95 4.26
C PHE A 66 -12.60 -21.24 2.95
N LEU A 67 -12.27 -20.21 2.16
CA LEU A 67 -11.62 -20.35 0.86
C LEU A 67 -10.29 -21.14 0.88
N PRO A 68 -9.34 -20.91 1.82
CA PRO A 68 -8.10 -21.69 1.89
C PRO A 68 -8.33 -23.18 2.13
N PHE A 69 -9.36 -23.53 2.93
CA PHE A 69 -9.73 -24.91 3.21
C PHE A 69 -10.39 -25.56 2.00
N TYR A 70 -11.30 -24.86 1.34
CA TYR A 70 -11.94 -25.34 0.10
C TYR A 70 -10.92 -25.59 -1.01
N LYS A 71 -9.98 -24.64 -1.22
CA LYS A 71 -8.91 -24.75 -2.23
C LYS A 71 -7.76 -25.66 -1.80
N LYS A 72 -7.78 -26.22 -0.60
CA LYS A 72 -6.69 -27.05 -0.02
C LYS A 72 -5.33 -26.34 -0.05
N THR A 73 -5.33 -25.01 0.14
CA THR A 73 -4.10 -24.21 0.17
C THR A 73 -3.61 -23.91 1.58
N TRP A 74 -4.43 -24.20 2.60
CA TRP A 74 -4.17 -23.91 4.00
C TRP A 74 -2.93 -24.62 4.59
N ASN A 75 -2.57 -25.78 4.05
CA ASN A 75 -1.49 -26.66 4.56
C ASN A 75 -0.26 -26.74 3.65
N LYS A 76 -0.10 -25.82 2.69
CA LYS A 76 1.05 -25.83 1.76
C LYS A 76 2.40 -25.63 2.46
N ASN A 77 2.43 -24.85 3.52
CA ASN A 77 3.62 -24.59 4.35
C ASN A 77 3.19 -24.07 5.73
N THR A 78 4.12 -23.99 6.68
CA THR A 78 3.86 -23.52 8.06
C THR A 78 3.22 -22.14 8.09
N THR A 79 3.65 -21.23 7.23
CA THR A 79 3.08 -19.88 7.12
C THR A 79 1.61 -19.96 6.72
N ALA A 80 1.27 -20.74 5.70
CA ALA A 80 -0.12 -20.92 5.25
C ALA A 80 -1.01 -21.48 6.36
N ILE A 81 -0.50 -22.45 7.17
CA ILE A 81 -1.23 -23.00 8.32
C ILE A 81 -1.52 -21.88 9.33
N ILE A 82 -0.48 -21.17 9.79
CA ILE A 82 -0.62 -20.10 10.80
C ILE A 82 -1.63 -19.05 10.34
N PHE A 83 -1.51 -18.57 9.08
CA PHE A 83 -2.43 -17.54 8.59
C PHE A 83 -3.85 -18.04 8.35
N SER A 84 -4.03 -19.29 7.92
CA SER A 84 -5.38 -19.85 7.80
C SER A 84 -6.04 -20.01 9.17
N LEU A 85 -5.29 -20.39 10.20
CA LEU A 85 -5.79 -20.44 11.58
C LEU A 85 -6.08 -19.04 12.12
N LEU A 86 -5.20 -18.06 11.87
CA LEU A 86 -5.46 -16.67 12.28
C LEU A 86 -6.72 -16.11 11.62
N LYS A 87 -6.97 -16.41 10.32
CA LYS A 87 -8.20 -15.98 9.65
C LYS A 87 -9.48 -16.48 10.34
N ILE A 88 -9.44 -17.65 11.01
CA ILE A 88 -10.60 -18.17 11.74
C ILE A 88 -11.00 -17.23 12.88
N LEU A 89 -10.04 -16.51 13.49
CA LEU A 89 -10.34 -15.51 14.52
C LEU A 89 -11.20 -14.33 14.00
N ALA A 90 -11.26 -14.14 12.70
CA ALA A 90 -12.16 -13.14 12.12
C ALA A 90 -13.64 -13.49 12.33
N LEU A 91 -14.00 -14.77 12.52
CA LEU A 91 -15.40 -15.20 12.73
C LEU A 91 -15.98 -14.68 14.06
N PRO A 92 -15.36 -14.94 15.24
CA PRO A 92 -15.87 -14.36 16.48
C PRO A 92 -15.86 -12.82 16.45
N PHE A 93 -14.87 -12.17 15.85
CA PHE A 93 -14.85 -10.72 15.70
C PHE A 93 -15.99 -10.21 14.81
N LEU A 94 -16.33 -10.90 13.73
CA LEU A 94 -17.48 -10.62 12.89
C LEU A 94 -18.79 -10.70 13.71
N LEU A 95 -18.96 -11.78 14.49
CA LEU A 95 -20.15 -11.93 15.33
C LEU A 95 -20.26 -10.81 16.38
N MET A 96 -19.14 -10.39 16.97
CA MET A 96 -19.12 -9.25 17.89
C MET A 96 -19.60 -7.96 17.21
N VAL A 97 -19.18 -7.71 15.97
CA VAL A 97 -19.64 -6.55 15.19
C VAL A 97 -21.13 -6.63 14.88
N LEU A 98 -21.60 -7.77 14.35
CA LEU A 98 -22.99 -7.93 13.90
C LEU A 98 -24.00 -7.83 15.06
N PHE A 99 -23.67 -8.42 16.21
CA PHE A 99 -24.53 -8.40 17.38
C PHE A 99 -24.25 -7.23 18.33
N ASN A 100 -23.21 -6.46 18.05
CA ASN A 100 -22.71 -5.38 18.93
C ASN A 100 -22.51 -5.86 20.38
N LYS A 101 -21.96 -7.08 20.56
CA LYS A 101 -21.72 -7.72 21.85
C LYS A 101 -20.35 -8.39 21.86
N GLY A 102 -19.62 -8.20 22.97
CA GLY A 102 -18.30 -8.80 23.18
C GLY A 102 -17.61 -8.24 24.41
N PRO A 103 -16.40 -8.71 24.73
CA PRO A 103 -15.56 -8.13 25.78
C PRO A 103 -15.34 -6.63 25.56
N GLU A 104 -15.42 -5.84 26.60
CA GLU A 104 -15.35 -4.38 26.55
C GLU A 104 -14.05 -3.89 25.89
N PHE A 105 -12.92 -4.50 26.20
CA PHE A 105 -11.62 -4.15 25.63
C PHE A 105 -11.52 -4.39 24.11
N LEU A 106 -12.26 -5.37 23.57
CA LEU A 106 -12.36 -5.63 22.13
C LEU A 106 -13.37 -4.71 21.44
N MET A 107 -14.50 -4.43 22.12
CA MET A 107 -15.57 -3.60 21.59
C MET A 107 -15.34 -2.10 21.78
N ASN A 108 -14.20 -1.72 22.37
CA ASN A 108 -13.77 -0.33 22.38
C ASN A 108 -13.75 0.23 20.95
N LYS A 109 -14.20 1.48 20.78
CA LYS A 109 -14.32 2.17 19.49
C LYS A 109 -13.02 2.16 18.65
N ASP A 110 -11.86 2.05 19.31
CA ASP A 110 -10.53 2.10 18.70
C ASP A 110 -9.94 0.70 18.40
N VAL A 111 -10.69 -0.38 18.61
CA VAL A 111 -10.25 -1.76 18.34
C VAL A 111 -11.11 -2.39 17.24
N ILE A 112 -12.02 -3.32 17.56
CA ILE A 112 -12.84 -4.01 16.54
C ILE A 112 -13.69 -3.05 15.70
N PRO A 113 -14.43 -2.08 16.30
CA PRO A 113 -15.21 -1.13 15.50
C PRO A 113 -14.35 -0.27 14.54
N PHE A 114 -13.14 0.10 14.95
CA PHE A 114 -12.18 0.80 14.09
C PHE A 114 -11.73 -0.08 12.93
N ILE A 115 -11.24 -1.29 13.22
CA ILE A 115 -10.77 -2.24 12.21
C ILE A 115 -11.88 -2.53 11.20
N TRP A 116 -13.10 -2.79 11.65
CA TRP A 116 -14.24 -3.06 10.76
C TRP A 116 -14.59 -1.87 9.87
N ASN A 117 -14.89 -0.71 10.48
CA ASN A 117 -15.44 0.43 9.75
C ASN A 117 -14.41 1.24 8.97
N LYS A 118 -13.15 1.27 9.42
CA LYS A 118 -12.11 2.12 8.82
C LYS A 118 -11.12 1.35 7.96
N ILE A 119 -11.02 0.03 8.15
CA ILE A 119 -10.02 -0.79 7.45
C ILE A 119 -10.69 -1.89 6.64
N VAL A 120 -11.36 -2.87 7.27
CA VAL A 120 -11.90 -4.05 6.57
C VAL A 120 -12.88 -3.64 5.47
N ILE A 121 -13.93 -2.93 5.80
CA ILE A 121 -14.98 -2.57 4.86
C ILE A 121 -14.47 -1.66 3.73
N PRO A 122 -13.77 -0.54 3.99
CA PRO A 122 -13.26 0.30 2.91
C PRO A 122 -12.26 -0.43 2.00
N VAL A 123 -11.31 -1.17 2.58
CA VAL A 123 -10.26 -1.86 1.80
C VAL A 123 -10.87 -2.98 0.95
N THR A 124 -11.70 -3.83 1.53
CA THR A 124 -12.33 -4.93 0.77
C THR A 124 -13.32 -4.44 -0.28
N THR A 125 -13.88 -3.22 -0.14
CA THR A 125 -14.75 -2.60 -1.16
C THR A 125 -13.95 -1.94 -2.27
N ILE A 126 -12.87 -1.20 -1.94
CA ILE A 126 -12.10 -0.48 -2.96
C ILE A 126 -11.35 -1.44 -3.90
N VAL A 127 -10.94 -2.61 -3.43
CA VAL A 127 -10.20 -3.58 -4.24
C VAL A 127 -11.03 -4.13 -5.41
N PRO A 128 -12.26 -4.66 -5.26
CA PRO A 128 -13.09 -5.08 -6.39
C PRO A 128 -13.55 -3.92 -7.26
N VAL A 129 -13.93 -2.78 -6.68
CA VAL A 129 -14.35 -1.60 -7.43
C VAL A 129 -13.17 -1.06 -8.24
N GLY A 130 -12.00 -0.96 -7.63
CA GLY A 130 -10.76 -0.53 -8.30
C GLY A 130 -10.37 -1.47 -9.44
N SER A 131 -10.52 -2.77 -9.26
CA SER A 131 -10.15 -3.76 -10.26
C SER A 131 -10.99 -3.68 -11.55
N ILE A 132 -12.24 -3.21 -11.48
CA ILE A 132 -13.06 -2.92 -12.68
C ILE A 132 -12.34 -1.95 -13.61
N PHE A 133 -11.79 -0.87 -13.03
CA PHE A 133 -11.13 0.21 -13.77
C PHE A 133 -9.63 -0.03 -13.97
N LEU A 134 -9.05 -1.00 -13.26
CA LEU A 134 -7.61 -1.28 -13.30
C LEU A 134 -7.13 -1.67 -14.70
N SER A 135 -7.97 -2.38 -15.47
CA SER A 135 -7.68 -2.71 -16.87
C SER A 135 -7.34 -1.48 -17.72
N LEU A 136 -7.94 -0.32 -17.42
CA LEU A 136 -7.68 0.94 -18.15
C LEU A 136 -6.24 1.42 -18.00
N ILE A 137 -5.59 1.07 -16.91
CA ILE A 137 -4.19 1.41 -16.66
C ILE A 137 -3.25 0.34 -17.19
N ILE A 138 -3.57 -0.95 -16.94
CA ILE A 138 -2.63 -2.07 -17.17
C ILE A 138 -2.72 -2.61 -18.61
N SER A 139 -3.95 -2.74 -19.17
CA SER A 139 -4.18 -3.53 -20.39
C SER A 139 -4.07 -2.74 -21.69
N TYR A 140 -4.02 -1.42 -21.64
CA TYR A 140 -4.10 -0.60 -22.86
C TYR A 140 -2.86 0.26 -23.12
N GLY A 141 -1.72 -0.12 -22.53
CA GLY A 141 -0.39 0.40 -22.88
C GLY A 141 0.04 1.66 -22.13
N LEU A 142 -0.74 2.15 -21.16
CA LEU A 142 -0.35 3.31 -20.35
C LEU A 142 0.93 3.04 -19.54
N MET A 143 1.05 1.84 -18.97
CA MET A 143 2.22 1.48 -18.16
C MET A 143 3.50 1.42 -19.00
N GLU A 144 3.40 0.87 -20.20
CA GLU A 144 4.52 0.81 -21.15
C GLU A 144 4.93 2.22 -21.61
N PHE A 145 3.94 3.07 -21.90
CA PHE A 145 4.21 4.46 -22.29
C PHE A 145 4.94 5.23 -21.18
N VAL A 146 4.42 5.21 -19.96
CA VAL A 146 5.04 5.88 -18.79
C VAL A 146 6.39 5.24 -18.46
N GLY A 147 6.48 3.92 -18.56
CA GLY A 147 7.68 3.13 -18.25
C GLY A 147 8.92 3.60 -18.99
N VAL A 148 8.82 3.89 -20.30
CA VAL A 148 9.94 4.37 -21.12
C VAL A 148 10.51 5.70 -20.59
N PHE A 149 9.65 6.63 -20.14
CA PHE A 149 10.09 7.92 -19.60
C PHE A 149 10.68 7.80 -18.20
N MET A 150 10.10 6.94 -17.36
CA MET A 150 10.48 6.81 -15.95
C MET A 150 11.66 5.86 -15.72
N ARG A 151 11.98 4.99 -16.68
CA ARG A 151 13.07 4.02 -16.57
C ARG A 151 14.43 4.62 -16.20
N PRO A 152 14.87 5.79 -16.78
CA PRO A 152 16.14 6.40 -16.42
C PRO A 152 16.25 6.80 -14.95
N VAL A 153 15.13 6.94 -14.28
CA VAL A 153 15.04 7.33 -12.85
C VAL A 153 14.79 6.11 -11.97
N MET A 154 13.80 5.30 -12.31
CA MET A 154 13.38 4.16 -11.47
C MET A 154 14.45 3.08 -11.36
N LYS A 155 15.05 2.69 -12.49
CA LYS A 155 16.01 1.59 -12.54
C LYS A 155 17.31 1.86 -11.75
N PRO A 156 18.00 3.01 -11.90
CA PRO A 156 19.22 3.27 -11.16
C PRO A 156 18.99 3.56 -9.68
N ILE A 157 17.89 4.26 -9.32
CA ILE A 157 17.64 4.70 -7.95
C ILE A 157 16.99 3.59 -7.12
N TRP A 158 15.91 2.97 -7.60
CA TRP A 158 15.13 2.00 -6.82
C TRP A 158 15.27 0.55 -7.28
N LYS A 159 16.02 0.29 -8.37
CA LYS A 159 16.18 -1.06 -8.93
C LYS A 159 14.85 -1.69 -9.40
N THR A 160 13.91 -0.86 -9.83
CA THR A 160 12.60 -1.27 -10.33
C THR A 160 12.40 -0.79 -11.77
N PRO A 161 11.55 -1.44 -12.58
CA PRO A 161 11.27 -0.98 -13.94
C PRO A 161 10.59 0.38 -13.95
N GLY A 162 10.68 1.11 -15.05
CA GLY A 162 10.10 2.45 -15.19
C GLY A 162 8.59 2.47 -15.00
N ARG A 163 7.90 1.39 -15.39
CA ARG A 163 6.46 1.23 -15.22
C ARG A 163 5.99 1.26 -13.75
N SER A 164 6.86 0.93 -12.80
CA SER A 164 6.56 0.97 -11.36
C SER A 164 6.36 2.39 -10.80
N ALA A 165 6.66 3.43 -11.55
CA ALA A 165 6.30 4.79 -11.19
C ALA A 165 4.79 4.98 -11.02
N ILE A 166 3.98 4.21 -11.76
CA ILE A 166 2.51 4.23 -11.64
C ILE A 166 2.07 3.70 -10.27
N ASP A 167 2.71 2.61 -9.78
CA ASP A 167 2.43 2.04 -8.45
C ASP A 167 2.71 3.08 -7.35
N ALA A 168 3.85 3.77 -7.44
CA ALA A 168 4.24 4.80 -6.48
C ALA A 168 3.23 5.95 -6.43
N VAL A 169 2.82 6.48 -7.59
CA VAL A 169 1.84 7.58 -7.65
C VAL A 169 0.47 7.11 -7.19
N ALA A 170 0.02 5.90 -7.58
CA ALA A 170 -1.26 5.33 -7.18
C ALA A 170 -1.41 5.23 -5.67
N SER A 171 -0.32 4.94 -4.94
CA SER A 171 -0.31 4.89 -3.50
C SER A 171 -0.58 6.25 -2.85
N PHE A 172 0.18 7.27 -3.23
CA PHE A 172 0.05 8.61 -2.64
C PHE A 172 -1.28 9.30 -2.98
N VAL A 173 -1.80 9.10 -4.19
CA VAL A 173 -3.06 9.72 -4.63
C VAL A 173 -4.27 8.90 -4.19
N GLY A 174 -4.18 7.58 -4.29
CA GLY A 174 -5.24 6.63 -3.93
C GLY A 174 -5.05 6.03 -2.54
N SER A 175 -4.47 4.83 -2.50
CA SER A 175 -4.21 4.10 -1.25
C SER A 175 -3.18 2.98 -1.46
N TYR A 176 -2.56 2.51 -0.36
CA TYR A 176 -1.66 1.35 -0.38
C TYR A 176 -2.32 0.09 -0.95
N SER A 177 -3.61 -0.11 -0.69
CA SER A 177 -4.35 -1.28 -1.19
C SER A 177 -4.53 -1.26 -2.70
N LEU A 178 -4.74 -0.07 -3.30
CA LEU A 178 -4.76 0.10 -4.77
C LEU A 178 -3.38 -0.13 -5.38
N ALA A 179 -2.34 0.45 -4.79
CA ALA A 179 -0.96 0.21 -5.25
C ALA A 179 -0.61 -1.28 -5.20
N LEU A 180 -0.92 -1.97 -4.11
CA LEU A 180 -0.69 -3.41 -3.98
C LEU A 180 -1.50 -4.24 -4.98
N LEU A 181 -2.73 -3.84 -5.29
CA LEU A 181 -3.53 -4.48 -6.34
C LEU A 181 -2.84 -4.38 -7.70
N ILE A 182 -2.35 -3.18 -8.06
CA ILE A 182 -1.59 -2.95 -9.30
C ILE A 182 -0.32 -3.81 -9.29
N THR A 183 0.49 -3.71 -8.25
CA THR A 183 1.76 -4.44 -8.12
C THR A 183 1.57 -5.95 -8.25
N ASN A 184 0.58 -6.51 -7.55
CA ASN A 184 0.29 -7.94 -7.60
C ASN A 184 -0.13 -8.38 -9.00
N ARG A 185 -0.98 -7.60 -9.67
CA ARG A 185 -1.42 -7.89 -11.03
C ARG A 185 -0.25 -7.88 -12.02
N VAL A 186 0.57 -6.83 -11.98
CA VAL A 186 1.71 -6.65 -12.87
C VAL A 186 2.79 -7.72 -12.62
N TYR A 187 2.96 -8.13 -11.34
CA TYR A 187 3.84 -9.25 -10.97
C TYR A 187 3.36 -10.57 -11.58
N LYS A 188 2.06 -10.88 -11.48
CA LYS A 188 1.46 -12.08 -12.08
C LYS A 188 1.54 -12.10 -13.60
N GLU A 189 1.56 -10.95 -14.24
CA GLU A 189 1.76 -10.81 -15.70
C GLU A 189 3.22 -10.97 -16.14
N GLY A 190 4.17 -11.23 -15.20
CA GLY A 190 5.59 -11.38 -15.52
C GLY A 190 6.28 -10.09 -15.92
N LYS A 191 5.73 -8.95 -15.52
CA LYS A 191 6.31 -7.62 -15.80
C LYS A 191 7.20 -7.10 -14.67
N TYR A 192 7.15 -7.74 -13.48
CA TYR A 192 8.05 -7.53 -12.35
C TYR A 192 8.71 -8.84 -11.96
N THR A 193 9.98 -8.78 -11.60
CA THR A 193 10.65 -9.87 -10.88
C THR A 193 10.13 -9.91 -9.43
N THR A 194 10.35 -11.03 -8.75
CA THR A 194 10.02 -11.17 -7.33
C THR A 194 10.65 -10.06 -6.49
N LYS A 195 11.93 -9.76 -6.72
CA LYS A 195 12.64 -8.68 -6.02
C LYS A 195 12.01 -7.31 -6.27
N GLU A 196 11.73 -6.98 -7.52
CA GLU A 196 11.10 -5.72 -7.90
C GLU A 196 9.71 -5.58 -7.28
N ALA A 197 8.87 -6.63 -7.32
CA ALA A 197 7.56 -6.63 -6.69
C ALA A 197 7.66 -6.40 -5.17
N ILE A 198 8.66 -7.00 -4.50
CA ILE A 198 8.92 -6.79 -3.07
C ILE A 198 9.34 -5.34 -2.79
N ILE A 199 10.25 -4.76 -3.60
CA ILE A 199 10.67 -3.36 -3.46
C ILE A 199 9.45 -2.44 -3.59
N ILE A 200 8.60 -2.66 -4.60
CA ILE A 200 7.42 -1.83 -4.86
C ILE A 200 6.42 -1.97 -3.71
N ALA A 201 6.09 -3.19 -3.31
CA ALA A 201 5.13 -3.45 -2.25
C ALA A 201 5.57 -2.87 -0.90
N THR A 202 6.85 -3.04 -0.53
CA THR A 202 7.37 -2.61 0.77
C THR A 202 7.93 -1.19 0.78
N GLY A 203 8.11 -0.56 -0.38
CA GLY A 203 8.73 0.75 -0.52
C GLY A 203 7.81 1.85 -1.01
N PHE A 204 6.89 1.55 -1.92
CA PHE A 204 6.02 2.54 -2.55
C PHE A 204 4.56 2.44 -2.11
N SER A 205 4.11 1.33 -1.53
CA SER A 205 2.72 1.14 -1.10
C SER A 205 2.42 1.88 0.20
N THR A 206 2.58 3.20 0.19
CA THR A 206 2.36 4.07 1.35
C THR A 206 0.87 4.41 1.51
N VAL A 207 0.55 5.19 2.53
CA VAL A 207 -0.79 5.74 2.72
C VAL A 207 -1.04 6.95 1.84
N SER A 208 -2.32 7.27 1.61
CA SER A 208 -2.72 8.39 0.78
C SER A 208 -2.41 9.75 1.42
N ALA A 209 -2.28 10.78 0.57
CA ALA A 209 -2.17 12.17 1.02
C ALA A 209 -3.33 12.58 1.94
N THR A 210 -4.54 12.04 1.74
CA THR A 210 -5.69 12.28 2.62
C THR A 210 -5.42 11.78 4.05
N PHE A 211 -4.78 10.62 4.20
CA PHE A 211 -4.40 10.12 5.52
C PHE A 211 -3.29 10.97 6.14
N MET A 212 -2.33 11.43 5.35
CA MET A 212 -1.30 12.37 5.82
C MET A 212 -1.91 13.66 6.39
N VAL A 213 -3.02 14.17 5.81
CA VAL A 213 -3.77 15.30 6.36
C VAL A 213 -4.33 14.98 7.76
N ILE A 214 -4.79 13.75 8.00
CA ILE A 214 -5.29 13.34 9.32
C ILE A 214 -4.13 13.36 10.34
N VAL A 215 -2.97 12.83 9.99
CA VAL A 215 -1.76 12.88 10.83
C VAL A 215 -1.36 14.33 11.12
N ALA A 216 -1.30 15.17 10.07
CA ALA A 216 -0.95 16.58 10.21
C ALA A 216 -1.91 17.37 11.12
N LYS A 217 -3.22 17.12 11.00
CA LYS A 217 -4.23 17.74 11.89
C LYS A 217 -4.07 17.28 13.34
N THR A 218 -3.79 16.01 13.56
CA THR A 218 -3.61 15.46 14.91
C THR A 218 -2.39 16.04 15.61
N LEU A 219 -1.33 16.33 14.84
CA LEU A 219 -0.06 16.86 15.35
C LEU A 219 0.08 18.39 15.26
N ASP A 220 -0.99 19.10 14.84
CA ASP A 220 -0.97 20.55 14.60
C ASP A 220 0.12 21.00 13.60
N LEU A 221 0.31 20.19 12.54
CA LEU A 221 1.29 20.45 11.48
C LEU A 221 0.66 21.03 10.21
N MET A 222 -0.61 21.45 10.24
CA MET A 222 -1.31 21.94 9.04
C MET A 222 -0.70 23.25 8.48
N ASP A 223 -0.18 24.12 9.35
CA ASP A 223 0.51 25.35 8.92
C ASP A 223 1.82 25.03 8.18
N SER A 224 2.40 23.87 8.44
CA SER A 224 3.59 23.33 7.79
C SER A 224 3.27 22.18 6.80
N TRP A 225 2.02 22.10 6.29
CA TRP A 225 1.56 21.01 5.45
C TRP A 225 2.45 20.72 4.24
N ASN A 226 2.81 21.73 3.47
CA ASN A 226 3.65 21.56 2.28
C ASN A 226 5.03 21.00 2.64
N LEU A 227 5.60 21.49 3.72
CA LEU A 227 6.88 21.01 4.25
C LEU A 227 6.79 19.53 4.66
N TYR A 228 5.82 19.20 5.49
CA TYR A 228 5.57 17.82 5.95
C TYR A 228 5.36 16.87 4.77
N PHE A 229 4.51 17.26 3.81
CA PHE A 229 4.22 16.45 2.63
C PHE A 229 5.47 16.14 1.82
N TRP A 230 6.24 17.17 1.44
CA TRP A 230 7.43 16.96 0.61
C TRP A 230 8.56 16.25 1.35
N LEU A 231 8.77 16.55 2.63
CA LEU A 231 9.73 15.80 3.44
C LEU A 231 9.37 14.32 3.54
N THR A 232 8.10 14.01 3.76
CA THR A 232 7.62 12.63 3.81
C THR A 232 7.85 11.90 2.48
N VAL A 233 7.55 12.54 1.36
CA VAL A 233 7.83 11.98 0.02
C VAL A 233 9.32 11.71 -0.14
N ILE A 234 10.17 12.70 0.12
CA ILE A 234 11.63 12.59 -0.02
C ILE A 234 12.16 11.46 0.86
N VAL A 235 11.79 11.43 2.15
CA VAL A 235 12.26 10.40 3.10
C VAL A 235 11.81 9.01 2.66
N THR A 236 10.52 8.85 2.31
CA THR A 236 9.96 7.56 1.86
C THR A 236 10.72 7.02 0.65
N PHE A 237 10.97 7.85 -0.34
CA PHE A 237 11.67 7.44 -1.56
C PHE A 237 13.17 7.18 -1.32
N LEU A 238 13.85 7.99 -0.49
CA LEU A 238 15.25 7.75 -0.12
C LEU A 238 15.40 6.46 0.68
N VAL A 239 14.55 6.24 1.68
CA VAL A 239 14.53 5.00 2.47
C VAL A 239 14.29 3.80 1.57
N THR A 240 13.36 3.89 0.62
CA THR A 240 13.12 2.82 -0.36
C THR A 240 14.35 2.53 -1.24
N ALA A 241 15.08 3.57 -1.66
CA ALA A 241 16.31 3.39 -2.42
C ALA A 241 17.40 2.67 -1.61
N ILE A 242 17.48 2.93 -0.30
CA ILE A 242 18.44 2.26 0.59
C ILE A 242 18.00 0.81 0.84
N THR A 243 16.75 0.57 1.25
CA THR A 243 16.23 -0.77 1.57
C THR A 243 16.28 -1.72 0.38
N ALA A 244 16.11 -1.21 -0.85
CA ALA A 244 16.29 -2.01 -2.08
C ALA A 244 17.71 -2.58 -2.26
N ARG A 245 18.71 -2.09 -1.51
CA ARG A 245 20.13 -2.46 -1.62
C ARG A 245 20.69 -3.24 -0.45
N ILE A 246 19.93 -3.33 0.65
CA ILE A 246 20.35 -4.03 1.86
C ILE A 246 19.57 -5.34 2.05
N TYR A 247 19.99 -6.16 3.01
CA TYR A 247 19.25 -7.35 3.42
C TYR A 247 17.91 -6.90 4.05
N PRO A 248 16.77 -7.60 3.86
CA PRO A 248 16.64 -8.88 3.15
C PRO A 248 16.35 -8.71 1.65
N ILE A 249 15.98 -7.51 1.18
CA ILE A 249 15.51 -7.28 -0.19
C ILE A 249 16.60 -7.58 -1.21
N ARG A 250 17.84 -7.19 -0.94
CA ARG A 250 18.98 -7.46 -1.82
C ARG A 250 19.10 -8.93 -2.23
N ASN A 251 18.76 -9.84 -1.32
CA ASN A 251 18.94 -11.29 -1.50
C ASN A 251 17.70 -11.97 -2.11
N LYS A 252 16.66 -11.21 -2.47
CA LYS A 252 15.47 -11.77 -3.10
C LYS A 252 15.74 -12.18 -4.55
N SER A 253 14.95 -13.15 -5.03
CA SER A 253 15.07 -13.71 -6.36
C SER A 253 14.77 -12.68 -7.45
N ASP A 254 15.51 -12.71 -8.52
CA ASP A 254 15.24 -11.97 -9.75
C ASP A 254 14.38 -12.78 -10.74
N ALA A 255 13.81 -13.94 -10.32
CA ALA A 255 12.86 -14.71 -11.10
C ALA A 255 11.49 -14.00 -11.19
N TYR A 256 10.80 -14.23 -12.29
CA TYR A 256 9.42 -13.78 -12.48
C TYR A 256 8.41 -14.74 -11.82
N PHE A 257 7.16 -14.33 -11.77
CA PHE A 257 6.07 -15.13 -11.19
C PHE A 257 6.02 -16.53 -11.83
N GLU A 258 5.97 -17.57 -10.99
CA GLU A 258 5.96 -18.98 -11.43
C GLU A 258 7.05 -19.38 -12.44
N ASN A 259 8.19 -18.65 -12.43
CA ASN A 259 9.31 -18.82 -13.38
C ASN A 259 8.93 -18.65 -14.85
N GLN A 260 7.89 -17.92 -15.17
CA GLN A 260 7.50 -17.59 -16.54
C GLN A 260 8.54 -16.69 -17.22
N GLU A 261 8.48 -16.58 -18.56
CA GLU A 261 9.26 -15.59 -19.29
C GLU A 261 8.83 -14.18 -18.89
N GLY A 262 9.81 -13.34 -18.56
CA GLY A 262 9.56 -11.98 -18.13
C GLY A 262 9.46 -10.99 -19.29
N ASP A 263 8.57 -10.03 -19.17
CA ASP A 263 8.52 -8.86 -20.05
C ASP A 263 9.57 -7.83 -19.63
N ILE A 264 10.81 -8.04 -20.11
CA ILE A 264 11.94 -7.19 -19.78
C ILE A 264 11.84 -5.86 -20.53
N GLU A 265 11.87 -4.75 -19.79
CA GLU A 265 11.93 -3.42 -20.39
C GLU A 265 13.19 -3.29 -21.28
N LYS A 266 13.01 -2.94 -22.55
CA LYS A 266 14.07 -2.74 -23.54
C LYS A 266 15.00 -1.59 -23.15
N ASP A 267 16.21 -1.51 -23.74
CA ASP A 267 17.15 -0.43 -23.44
C ASP A 267 16.59 0.97 -23.77
N ILE A 268 17.12 2.00 -23.07
CA ILE A 268 16.62 3.37 -23.20
C ILE A 268 16.86 3.86 -24.65
N PRO A 269 15.78 4.10 -25.41
CA PRO A 269 15.90 4.49 -26.80
C PRO A 269 16.33 5.94 -26.96
N LYS A 270 16.96 6.26 -28.10
CA LYS A 270 17.29 7.63 -28.48
C LYS A 270 16.02 8.48 -28.68
N ASP A 271 14.98 7.89 -29.31
CA ASP A 271 13.68 8.53 -29.52
C ASP A 271 12.64 7.95 -28.55
N LYS A 272 12.68 8.47 -27.31
CA LYS A 272 11.85 7.98 -26.21
C LYS A 272 10.34 8.05 -26.50
N PHE A 273 9.88 9.17 -27.10
CA PHE A 273 8.45 9.35 -27.36
C PHE A 273 7.93 8.35 -28.39
N LYS A 274 8.68 8.16 -29.50
CA LYS A 274 8.29 7.24 -30.56
C LYS A 274 8.25 5.80 -30.05
N VAL A 275 9.22 5.40 -29.22
CA VAL A 275 9.26 4.04 -28.65
C VAL A 275 8.16 3.87 -27.61
N ALA A 276 7.98 4.81 -26.69
CA ALA A 276 6.91 4.79 -25.69
C ALA A 276 5.53 4.67 -26.36
N PHE A 277 5.31 5.46 -27.41
CA PHE A 277 4.06 5.42 -28.16
C PHE A 277 3.86 4.09 -28.89
N ASN A 278 4.90 3.56 -29.54
CA ASN A 278 4.80 2.28 -30.25
C ASN A 278 4.59 1.10 -29.28
N ASP A 279 5.31 1.07 -28.16
CA ASP A 279 5.16 0.02 -27.14
C ASP A 279 3.74 0.06 -26.53
N GLY A 280 3.23 1.26 -26.19
CA GLY A 280 1.86 1.42 -25.70
C GLY A 280 0.81 1.01 -26.75
N MET A 281 0.99 1.39 -28.01
CA MET A 281 0.08 1.01 -29.09
C MET A 281 0.11 -0.49 -29.39
N GLU A 282 1.27 -1.14 -29.30
CA GLU A 282 1.40 -2.59 -29.49
C GLU A 282 0.64 -3.37 -28.43
N VAL A 283 0.76 -2.98 -27.17
CA VAL A 283 -0.01 -3.57 -26.06
C VAL A 283 -1.50 -3.32 -26.26
N CYS A 284 -1.90 -2.09 -26.61
CA CYS A 284 -3.30 -1.76 -26.88
C CYS A 284 -3.90 -2.56 -28.05
N ALA A 285 -3.15 -2.77 -29.11
CA ALA A 285 -3.58 -3.54 -30.28
C ALA A 285 -3.82 -5.03 -29.94
N ASN A 286 -2.99 -5.57 -29.05
CA ASN A 286 -3.07 -6.97 -28.60
C ASN A 286 -4.02 -7.16 -27.41
N SER A 287 -4.54 -6.08 -26.82
CA SER A 287 -5.49 -6.17 -25.71
C SER A 287 -6.82 -6.75 -26.15
N GLY A 288 -7.43 -7.59 -25.29
CA GLY A 288 -8.77 -8.10 -25.49
C GLY A 288 -9.86 -7.00 -25.51
N THR A 289 -11.11 -7.39 -25.50
CA THR A 289 -12.23 -6.46 -25.36
C THR A 289 -12.23 -5.82 -23.96
N ILE A 290 -12.83 -4.63 -23.85
CA ILE A 290 -12.93 -3.93 -22.54
C ILE A 290 -13.70 -4.82 -21.55
N LEU A 291 -14.77 -5.44 -21.97
CA LEU A 291 -15.60 -6.29 -21.11
C LEU A 291 -14.84 -7.52 -20.59
N GLU A 292 -14.09 -8.20 -21.45
CA GLU A 292 -13.26 -9.35 -21.04
C GLU A 292 -12.21 -8.94 -19.98
N ASN A 293 -11.49 -7.85 -20.22
CA ASN A 293 -10.50 -7.35 -19.29
C ASN A 293 -11.13 -6.92 -17.95
N VAL A 294 -12.29 -6.26 -17.98
CA VAL A 294 -13.04 -5.89 -16.77
C VAL A 294 -13.45 -7.13 -15.98
N ILE A 295 -14.00 -8.17 -16.64
CA ILE A 295 -14.45 -9.39 -15.97
C ILE A 295 -13.25 -10.13 -15.32
N ILE A 296 -12.13 -10.25 -16.04
CA ILE A 296 -10.92 -10.89 -15.51
C ILE A 296 -10.41 -10.14 -14.27
N ASN A 297 -10.25 -8.82 -14.38
CA ASN A 297 -9.76 -8.01 -13.28
C ASN A 297 -10.73 -7.98 -12.09
N LEU A 298 -12.04 -7.90 -12.33
CA LEU A 298 -13.05 -7.96 -11.27
C LEU A 298 -12.98 -9.29 -10.51
N LYS A 299 -12.84 -10.42 -11.22
CA LYS A 299 -12.70 -11.74 -10.59
C LYS A 299 -11.46 -11.79 -9.68
N ASP A 300 -10.34 -11.29 -10.16
CA ASP A 300 -9.10 -11.23 -9.36
C ASP A 300 -9.25 -10.29 -8.14
N GLY A 301 -9.88 -9.12 -8.33
CA GLY A 301 -10.14 -8.18 -7.24
C GLY A 301 -11.08 -8.74 -6.17
N VAL A 302 -12.15 -9.43 -6.56
CA VAL A 302 -13.06 -10.10 -5.62
C VAL A 302 -12.34 -11.20 -4.84
N MET A 303 -11.53 -12.02 -5.53
CA MET A 303 -10.75 -13.06 -4.87
C MET A 303 -9.72 -12.48 -3.90
N LEU A 304 -9.10 -11.37 -4.26
CA LEU A 304 -8.17 -10.65 -3.38
C LEU A 304 -8.91 -10.08 -2.16
N ALA A 305 -10.08 -9.46 -2.33
CA ALA A 305 -10.89 -8.96 -1.22
C ALA A 305 -11.26 -10.08 -0.21
N PHE A 306 -11.63 -11.27 -0.70
CA PHE A 306 -11.89 -12.43 0.16
C PHE A 306 -10.63 -12.88 0.93
N ASN A 307 -9.45 -12.79 0.33
CA ASN A 307 -8.21 -13.13 1.01
C ASN A 307 -7.79 -12.08 2.05
N ILE A 308 -7.98 -10.80 1.73
CA ILE A 308 -7.57 -9.68 2.58
C ILE A 308 -8.50 -9.53 3.79
N GLY A 309 -9.82 -9.60 3.61
CA GLY A 309 -10.81 -9.25 4.62
C GLY A 309 -10.62 -9.93 5.97
N PRO A 310 -10.58 -11.29 6.04
CA PRO A 310 -10.36 -11.98 7.30
C PRO A 310 -8.98 -11.68 7.91
N SER A 311 -7.95 -11.49 7.08
CA SER A 311 -6.61 -11.16 7.55
C SER A 311 -6.58 -9.79 8.21
N LEU A 312 -7.19 -8.78 7.59
CA LEU A 312 -7.34 -7.44 8.20
C LEU A 312 -8.09 -7.50 9.52
N MET A 313 -9.21 -8.23 9.56
CA MET A 313 -10.03 -8.35 10.76
C MET A 313 -9.28 -9.03 11.90
N ALA A 314 -8.62 -10.16 11.63
CA ALA A 314 -7.93 -10.94 12.64
C ALA A 314 -6.61 -10.31 13.07
N VAL A 315 -5.71 -10.07 12.11
CA VAL A 315 -4.35 -9.60 12.41
C VAL A 315 -4.36 -8.14 12.86
N GLY A 316 -5.20 -7.30 12.24
CA GLY A 316 -5.36 -5.91 12.64
C GLY A 316 -5.87 -5.78 14.08
N THR A 317 -6.90 -6.55 14.44
CA THR A 317 -7.43 -6.57 15.82
C THR A 317 -6.38 -7.06 16.81
N LEU A 318 -5.69 -8.17 16.51
CA LEU A 318 -4.63 -8.69 17.37
C LEU A 318 -3.48 -7.70 17.54
N GLY A 319 -3.07 -7.02 16.48
CA GLY A 319 -2.03 -5.99 16.54
C GLY A 319 -2.37 -4.88 17.54
N ILE A 320 -3.59 -4.33 17.46
CA ILE A 320 -4.03 -3.29 18.40
C ILE A 320 -4.18 -3.82 19.83
N VAL A 321 -4.70 -5.03 20.01
CA VAL A 321 -4.81 -5.66 21.34
C VAL A 321 -3.44 -5.85 21.98
N LEU A 322 -2.47 -6.37 21.23
CA LEU A 322 -1.09 -6.52 21.73
C LEU A 322 -0.47 -5.17 22.09
N ALA A 323 -0.70 -4.14 21.28
CA ALA A 323 -0.22 -2.79 21.56
C ALA A 323 -0.79 -2.23 22.87
N ASN A 324 -2.07 -2.46 23.13
CA ASN A 324 -2.73 -1.89 24.30
C ASN A 324 -2.54 -2.68 25.60
N HIS A 325 -2.23 -3.98 25.50
CA HIS A 325 -2.29 -4.88 26.67
C HIS A 325 -0.97 -5.63 26.95
N THR A 326 0.09 -5.38 26.18
CA THR A 326 1.39 -6.05 26.41
C THR A 326 2.55 -5.07 26.33
N PRO A 327 3.68 -5.32 27.03
CA PRO A 327 4.88 -4.48 26.96
C PRO A 327 5.75 -4.75 25.72
N ILE A 328 5.27 -5.55 24.74
CA ILE A 328 6.08 -5.95 23.57
C ILE A 328 6.60 -4.72 22.82
N PHE A 329 5.74 -3.72 22.61
CA PHE A 329 6.12 -2.51 21.88
C PHE A 329 7.02 -1.59 22.71
N ASP A 330 6.96 -1.65 24.04
CA ASP A 330 7.97 -1.00 24.89
C ASP A 330 9.35 -1.60 24.67
N TRP A 331 9.45 -2.93 24.60
CA TRP A 331 10.73 -3.60 24.33
C TRP A 331 11.26 -3.29 22.94
N ILE A 332 10.40 -3.26 21.91
CA ILE A 332 10.79 -2.82 20.57
C ILE A 332 11.25 -1.33 20.61
N GLY A 333 10.61 -0.50 21.43
CA GLY A 333 10.99 0.89 21.63
C GLY A 333 12.43 1.04 22.11
N TYR A 334 12.90 0.16 22.99
CA TYR A 334 14.31 0.18 23.40
C TYR A 334 15.29 -0.14 22.26
N LEU A 335 14.90 -0.91 21.24
CA LEU A 335 15.71 -1.13 20.05
C LEU A 335 15.75 0.12 19.13
N VAL A 336 14.70 0.92 19.12
CA VAL A 336 14.61 2.17 18.34
C VAL A 336 15.27 3.35 19.09
N TYR A 337 15.31 3.30 20.42
CA TYR A 337 15.79 4.38 21.30
C TYR A 337 17.18 4.96 20.95
N PRO A 338 18.22 4.17 20.63
CA PRO A 338 19.52 4.74 20.25
C PRO A 338 19.44 5.71 19.08
N PHE A 339 18.54 5.47 18.13
CA PHE A 339 18.38 6.30 16.93
C PHE A 339 17.58 7.58 17.21
N THR A 340 16.59 7.52 18.07
CA THR A 340 15.88 8.73 18.51
C THR A 340 16.74 9.58 19.46
N LEU A 341 17.61 8.96 20.25
CA LEU A 341 18.55 9.68 21.13
C LEU A 341 19.54 10.54 20.32
N ILE A 342 20.04 10.04 19.18
CA ILE A 342 20.94 10.78 18.29
C ILE A 342 20.28 12.05 17.75
N SER A 343 18.96 12.11 17.68
CA SER A 343 18.25 13.29 17.17
C SER A 343 18.49 14.55 18.04
N GLY A 344 18.80 14.39 19.32
CA GLY A 344 18.87 15.49 20.26
C GLY A 344 17.53 16.19 20.53
N PHE A 345 16.41 15.60 20.06
CA PHE A 345 15.06 16.12 20.31
C PHE A 345 14.59 15.71 21.72
N GLU A 346 13.54 16.38 22.21
CA GLU A 346 12.99 16.08 23.53
C GLU A 346 12.37 14.67 23.58
N GLU A 347 12.27 14.10 24.77
CA GLU A 347 11.62 12.81 25.06
C GLU A 347 11.99 11.67 24.07
N PRO A 348 13.30 11.37 23.87
CA PRO A 348 13.72 10.41 22.85
C PRO A 348 13.24 8.98 23.15
N LEU A 349 13.05 8.60 24.42
CA LEU A 349 12.53 7.27 24.77
C LEU A 349 11.04 7.17 24.48
N LEU A 350 10.24 8.20 24.79
CA LEU A 350 8.82 8.23 24.46
C LEU A 350 8.64 8.22 22.94
N THR A 351 9.44 8.98 22.20
CA THR A 351 9.45 8.99 20.74
C THR A 351 9.75 7.60 20.17
N ALA A 352 10.75 6.90 20.72
CA ALA A 352 11.11 5.54 20.29
C ALA A 352 9.98 4.55 20.53
N LYS A 353 9.34 4.59 21.72
CA LYS A 353 8.20 3.75 22.06
C LYS A 353 6.99 4.06 21.17
N ALA A 354 6.72 5.33 20.88
CA ALA A 354 5.69 5.74 19.96
C ALA A 354 5.93 5.14 18.56
N LEU A 355 7.13 5.31 18.01
CA LEU A 355 7.48 4.75 16.70
C LEU A 355 7.42 3.22 16.65
N ALA A 356 7.75 2.54 17.76
CA ALA A 356 7.61 1.09 17.85
C ALA A 356 6.15 0.61 17.74
N LEU A 357 5.18 1.42 18.17
CA LEU A 357 3.75 1.13 18.00
C LEU A 357 3.29 1.22 16.54
N GLY A 358 4.03 1.92 15.69
CA GLY A 358 3.74 2.05 14.27
C GLY A 358 3.59 0.71 13.57
N ILE A 359 4.36 -0.32 13.96
CA ILE A 359 4.20 -1.67 13.38
C ILE A 359 2.81 -2.26 13.65
N ALA A 360 2.19 -1.94 14.77
CA ALA A 360 0.83 -2.40 15.05
C ALA A 360 -0.19 -1.59 14.24
N GLU A 361 -0.10 -0.26 14.35
CA GLU A 361 -0.98 0.68 13.66
C GLU A 361 -0.26 2.02 13.49
N MET A 362 -0.10 2.45 12.27
CA MET A 362 0.72 3.60 11.87
C MET A 362 0.25 4.95 12.42
N PHE A 363 -1.00 5.09 12.85
CA PHE A 363 -1.54 6.32 13.42
C PHE A 363 -1.24 6.49 14.91
N LEU A 364 -1.04 5.38 15.63
CA LEU A 364 -0.81 5.40 17.09
C LEU A 364 0.39 6.26 17.50
N PRO A 365 1.54 6.23 16.81
CA PRO A 365 2.66 7.10 17.13
C PRO A 365 2.29 8.58 17.19
N ALA A 366 1.50 9.05 16.22
CA ALA A 366 1.08 10.44 16.15
C ALA A 366 0.25 10.86 17.39
N VAL A 367 -0.64 9.98 17.86
CA VAL A 367 -1.48 10.27 19.04
C VAL A 367 -0.64 10.46 20.30
N LEU A 368 0.44 9.70 20.46
CA LEU A 368 1.27 9.73 21.68
C LEU A 368 2.15 10.98 21.79
N VAL A 369 2.50 11.63 20.68
CA VAL A 369 3.44 12.76 20.66
C VAL A 369 2.76 14.12 20.45
N THR A 370 1.43 14.20 20.59
CA THR A 370 0.65 15.43 20.35
C THR A 370 1.09 16.64 21.17
N LYS A 371 1.68 16.40 22.35
CA LYS A 371 2.12 17.46 23.28
C LYS A 371 3.60 17.79 23.20
N LEU A 372 4.36 17.12 22.32
CA LEU A 372 5.80 17.31 22.19
C LEU A 372 6.13 18.43 21.19
N SER A 373 7.42 18.74 21.07
CA SER A 373 7.95 19.80 20.20
C SER A 373 7.62 19.57 18.72
N PHE A 374 7.73 20.62 17.92
CA PHE A 374 7.54 20.58 16.48
C PHE A 374 8.46 19.55 15.81
N GLU A 375 9.72 19.47 16.23
CA GLU A 375 10.71 18.55 15.69
C GLU A 375 10.32 17.09 15.91
N VAL A 376 9.85 16.74 17.11
CA VAL A 376 9.37 15.38 17.43
C VAL A 376 8.09 15.06 16.63
N LYS A 377 7.13 15.98 16.60
CA LYS A 377 5.90 15.83 15.82
C LYS A 377 6.22 15.60 14.35
N MET A 378 7.14 16.38 13.77
CA MET A 378 7.54 16.25 12.37
C MET A 378 8.26 14.93 12.11
N LEU A 379 9.18 14.51 12.98
CA LEU A 379 9.89 13.23 12.88
C LEU A 379 8.91 12.06 12.90
N VAL A 380 7.99 12.05 13.86
CA VAL A 380 7.00 10.98 14.00
C VAL A 380 6.04 10.98 12.82
N ALA A 381 5.54 12.15 12.38
CA ALA A 381 4.65 12.26 11.24
C ALA A 381 5.26 11.70 9.95
N ILE A 382 6.54 12.03 9.68
CA ILE A 382 7.27 11.50 8.52
C ILE A 382 7.46 9.98 8.65
N THR A 383 7.90 9.51 9.82
CA THR A 383 8.22 8.09 10.03
C THR A 383 6.98 7.22 9.94
N CYS A 384 5.83 7.64 10.50
CA CYS A 384 4.55 6.94 10.39
C CYS A 384 4.17 6.58 8.94
N VAL A 385 4.46 7.49 8.01
CA VAL A 385 4.13 7.27 6.60
C VAL A 385 5.22 6.47 5.89
N SER A 386 6.49 6.77 6.18
CA SER A 386 7.63 6.15 5.50
C SER A 386 7.94 4.72 5.96
N GLU A 387 7.43 4.28 7.12
CA GLU A 387 7.56 2.89 7.59
C GLU A 387 6.81 1.90 6.70
N VAL A 388 5.70 2.29 6.07
CA VAL A 388 4.88 1.53 5.09
C VAL A 388 4.24 0.26 5.67
N LEU A 389 4.93 -0.46 6.57
CA LEU A 389 4.57 -1.79 7.05
C LEU A 389 3.93 -1.72 8.44
N PHE A 390 2.66 -2.13 8.54
CA PHE A 390 1.93 -2.19 9.81
C PHE A 390 0.88 -3.31 9.82
N PHE A 391 0.68 -3.93 10.98
CA PHE A 391 -0.17 -5.11 11.13
C PHE A 391 -1.66 -4.84 11.01
N SER A 392 -2.11 -3.62 11.31
CA SER A 392 -3.53 -3.30 11.20
C SER A 392 -4.03 -3.39 9.75
N ALA A 393 -3.17 -3.16 8.73
CA ALA A 393 -3.63 -3.16 7.35
C ALA A 393 -2.59 -3.55 6.29
N SER A 394 -1.44 -2.85 6.13
CA SER A 394 -0.58 -3.05 4.96
C SER A 394 0.06 -4.44 4.91
N ILE A 395 0.57 -4.94 6.03
CA ILE A 395 1.15 -6.29 6.10
C ILE A 395 0.11 -7.36 5.72
N PRO A 396 -1.11 -7.41 6.32
CA PRO A 396 -2.14 -8.35 5.90
C PRO A 396 -2.55 -8.22 4.43
N CYS A 397 -2.57 -7.01 3.87
CA CYS A 397 -2.83 -6.80 2.45
C CYS A 397 -1.73 -7.43 1.59
N MET A 398 -0.45 -7.17 1.90
CA MET A 398 0.68 -7.75 1.18
C MET A 398 0.69 -9.27 1.26
N MET A 399 0.41 -9.82 2.43
CA MET A 399 0.36 -11.27 2.65
C MET A 399 -0.77 -11.97 1.90
N ALA A 400 -1.82 -11.26 1.53
CA ALA A 400 -2.91 -11.78 0.72
C ALA A 400 -2.61 -11.74 -0.80
N THR A 401 -1.51 -11.11 -1.21
CA THR A 401 -1.03 -11.10 -2.59
C THR A 401 -0.19 -12.35 -2.91
N ASP A 402 0.16 -12.52 -4.19
CA ASP A 402 1.05 -13.58 -4.64
C ASP A 402 2.55 -13.21 -4.49
N ILE A 403 2.86 -12.02 -3.93
CA ILE A 403 4.23 -11.55 -3.71
C ILE A 403 4.84 -12.30 -2.52
N PRO A 404 5.93 -13.06 -2.70
CA PRO A 404 6.45 -13.96 -1.67
C PRO A 404 7.35 -13.24 -0.66
N ILE A 405 6.74 -12.61 0.33
CA ILE A 405 7.43 -11.97 1.46
C ILE A 405 7.23 -12.83 2.71
N SER A 406 8.32 -13.20 3.40
CA SER A 406 8.22 -13.96 4.63
C SER A 406 7.87 -13.05 5.82
N PHE A 407 7.28 -13.64 6.88
CA PHE A 407 6.94 -12.88 8.09
C PHE A 407 8.19 -12.20 8.71
N LYS A 408 9.32 -12.89 8.72
CA LYS A 408 10.59 -12.34 9.18
C LYS A 408 11.03 -11.12 8.35
N ASP A 409 10.83 -11.19 7.02
CA ASP A 409 11.21 -10.07 6.15
C ASP A 409 10.39 -8.82 6.45
N TYR A 410 9.08 -8.95 6.76
CA TYR A 410 8.26 -7.80 7.16
C TYR A 410 8.82 -7.10 8.39
N LEU A 411 9.21 -7.86 9.42
CA LEU A 411 9.77 -7.30 10.65
C LEU A 411 11.12 -6.60 10.41
N VAL A 412 12.01 -7.24 9.63
CA VAL A 412 13.32 -6.68 9.33
C VAL A 412 13.19 -5.43 8.48
N ILE A 413 12.41 -5.47 7.39
CA ILE A 413 12.21 -4.32 6.52
C ILE A 413 11.53 -3.16 7.28
N TRP A 414 10.53 -3.46 8.12
CA TRP A 414 9.92 -2.44 8.96
C TRP A 414 10.93 -1.76 9.86
N PHE A 415 11.75 -2.52 10.59
CA PHE A 415 12.76 -1.96 11.48
C PHE A 415 13.77 -1.11 10.73
N GLU A 416 14.26 -1.60 9.58
CA GLU A 416 15.16 -0.84 8.71
C GLU A 416 14.52 0.47 8.25
N ARG A 417 13.26 0.43 7.84
CA ARG A 417 12.54 1.63 7.38
C ARG A 417 12.37 2.64 8.50
N VAL A 418 11.99 2.21 9.70
CA VAL A 418 11.86 3.11 10.86
C VAL A 418 13.20 3.76 11.18
N VAL A 419 14.28 2.97 11.34
CA VAL A 419 15.62 3.48 11.64
C VAL A 419 16.11 4.43 10.55
N LEU A 420 16.02 4.04 9.29
CA LEU A 420 16.46 4.89 8.18
C LEU A 420 15.61 6.16 8.06
N SER A 421 14.30 6.08 8.32
CA SER A 421 13.43 7.26 8.32
C SER A 421 13.85 8.25 9.41
N ILE A 422 14.16 7.77 10.61
CA ILE A 422 14.69 8.61 11.68
C ILE A 422 16.01 9.28 11.23
N LEU A 423 16.99 8.50 10.79
CA LEU A 423 18.31 8.99 10.40
C LEU A 423 18.29 9.97 9.24
N VAL A 424 17.42 9.75 8.24
CA VAL A 424 17.26 10.66 7.10
C VAL A 424 16.47 11.92 7.48
N SER A 425 15.46 11.79 8.35
CA SER A 425 14.61 12.93 8.75
C SER A 425 15.32 13.93 9.64
N ILE A 426 16.22 13.47 10.54
CA ILE A 426 16.92 14.34 11.48
C ILE A 426 17.62 15.51 10.78
N PRO A 427 18.56 15.29 9.83
CA PRO A 427 19.25 16.40 9.17
C PRO A 427 18.32 17.30 8.38
N LEU A 428 17.26 16.74 7.79
CA LEU A 428 16.25 17.52 7.04
C LEU A 428 15.44 18.42 7.97
N ILE A 429 15.05 17.95 9.16
CA ILE A 429 14.34 18.75 10.16
C ILE A 429 15.23 19.87 10.70
N TYR A 430 16.51 19.58 10.97
CA TYR A 430 17.47 20.61 11.38
C TYR A 430 17.69 21.67 10.30
N LEU A 431 17.81 21.24 9.03
CA LEU A 431 17.94 22.18 7.89
C LEU A 431 16.75 23.13 7.83
N VAL A 432 15.55 22.59 7.99
CA VAL A 432 14.32 23.41 8.01
C VAL A 432 14.34 24.39 9.17
N LYS A 433 14.71 23.96 10.36
CA LYS A 433 14.79 24.84 11.56
C LYS A 433 15.75 26.00 11.40
N VAL A 434 16.81 25.82 10.62
CA VAL A 434 17.76 26.89 10.29
C VAL A 434 17.21 27.86 9.25
N LEU A 435 16.29 27.39 8.38
CA LEU A 435 15.71 28.19 7.29
C LEU A 435 14.42 28.93 7.70
N MET A 436 13.80 28.53 8.81
CA MET A 436 12.64 29.22 9.42
C MET A 436 13.09 30.29 10.40
#